data_9e8d3624a43bf4024f779db19d2cc876
#
_entry.id   9e8d3624a43bf4024f779db19d2cc876
#
_cell.length_a   1.000
_cell.length_b   1.000
_cell.length_c   1.000
_cell.angle_alpha   90.00
_cell.angle_beta   90.00
_cell.angle_gamma   90.00
#
_symmetry.space_group_name_H-M   'P 1'
#
loop_
_entity.id
_entity.type
_entity.pdbx_description
1 polymer ?
#
loop_
_entity_poly.entity_id
_entity_poly.type
_entity_poly.pdbx_seq_one_letter_code
_entity_poly.pdbx_strand_id
1 'polypeptide(L)'
;MREKWKALTKRERRLFAAALVFLALAVLLRFVPGLRFSALLCLCAAAVLFVLFMLECAARRGSHAAVWGRRVLRALLAAGFVLFAALETMVVRGSLAEKTDEPVSAVIVLGAGVNGETPSLTLRTRIDAAAAYLEEHPDVPVVLSGGQGPGEAITEAECMRRALVRRGADESRLYPEERSTSTQENLRYSRAILEELGVDPARRVAIVTSDFHLCRARLMWGGDTAAVPAHLPSALYFQCLTVNYFIREAFGLAAYFVYGG
;
A
#
# COMPACT_ATOMS: atom_id res chain seq x y z
N MET A 1 10.81 43.31 -0.24
CA MET A 1 10.66 41.93 -0.70
C MET A 1 11.21 41.71 -2.11
N ARG A 2 10.87 42.54 -3.09
CA ARG A 2 11.35 42.42 -4.51
C ARG A 2 12.87 42.46 -4.68
N GLU A 3 13.61 43.28 -3.92
CA GLU A 3 15.08 43.36 -4.03
C GLU A 3 15.79 42.11 -3.50
N LYS A 4 15.34 41.56 -2.35
CA LYS A 4 15.89 40.30 -1.81
C LYS A 4 15.66 39.11 -2.77
N TRP A 5 14.53 39.09 -3.47
CA TRP A 5 14.24 38.09 -4.49
C TRP A 5 15.15 38.20 -5.71
N LYS A 6 15.45 39.45 -6.16
CA LYS A 6 16.36 39.69 -7.28
C LYS A 6 17.81 39.30 -6.96
N ALA A 7 18.20 39.34 -5.70
CA ALA A 7 19.53 38.95 -5.23
C ALA A 7 19.78 37.43 -5.23
N LEU A 8 18.73 36.61 -5.39
CA LEU A 8 18.83 35.16 -5.48
C LEU A 8 19.27 34.70 -6.89
N THR A 9 20.09 33.65 -6.96
CA THR A 9 20.45 32.96 -8.21
C THR A 9 19.23 32.28 -8.84
N LYS A 10 19.31 31.95 -10.13
CA LYS A 10 18.24 31.15 -10.81
C LYS A 10 17.96 29.81 -10.07
N ARG A 11 19.01 29.18 -9.54
CA ARG A 11 18.90 27.91 -8.83
C ARG A 11 18.23 28.08 -7.47
N GLU A 12 18.62 29.07 -6.69
CA GLU A 12 18.00 29.38 -5.39
C GLU A 12 16.50 29.68 -5.56
N ARG A 13 16.15 30.50 -6.58
CA ARG A 13 14.73 30.79 -6.89
C ARG A 13 13.95 29.56 -7.27
N ARG A 14 14.52 28.63 -8.07
CA ARG A 14 13.85 27.36 -8.44
C ARG A 14 13.61 26.47 -7.24
N LEU A 15 14.60 26.31 -6.36
CA LEU A 15 14.47 25.49 -5.14
C LEU A 15 13.39 26.06 -4.23
N PHE A 16 13.40 27.38 -4.00
CA PHE A 16 12.40 28.03 -3.16
C PHE A 16 11.00 27.95 -3.76
N ALA A 17 10.85 28.22 -5.06
CA ALA A 17 9.57 28.11 -5.74
C ALA A 17 9.03 26.65 -5.72
N ALA A 18 9.90 25.66 -5.96
CA ALA A 18 9.52 24.25 -5.88
C ALA A 18 9.08 23.87 -4.46
N ALA A 19 9.79 24.35 -3.42
CA ALA A 19 9.39 24.12 -2.03
C ALA A 19 7.97 24.68 -1.74
N LEU A 20 7.66 25.86 -2.23
CA LEU A 20 6.33 26.47 -2.07
C LEU A 20 5.24 25.68 -2.82
N VAL A 21 5.53 25.20 -4.04
CA VAL A 21 4.61 24.38 -4.82
C VAL A 21 4.29 23.08 -4.08
N PHE A 22 5.31 22.36 -3.58
CA PHE A 22 5.09 21.12 -2.81
C PHE A 22 4.37 21.39 -1.49
N LEU A 23 4.62 22.52 -0.83
CA LEU A 23 3.88 22.91 0.36
C LEU A 23 2.40 23.18 0.05
N ALA A 24 2.10 23.88 -1.03
CA ALA A 24 0.72 24.12 -1.48
C ALA A 24 0.02 22.79 -1.84
N LEU A 25 0.71 21.90 -2.56
CA LEU A 25 0.19 20.56 -2.85
C LEU A 25 -0.07 19.75 -1.55
N ALA A 26 0.83 19.81 -0.57
CA ALA A 26 0.64 19.12 0.71
C ALA A 26 -0.64 19.60 1.42
N VAL A 27 -0.88 20.91 1.43
CA VAL A 27 -2.09 21.51 1.99
C VAL A 27 -3.34 21.06 1.23
N LEU A 28 -3.33 21.11 -0.10
CA LEU A 28 -4.47 20.71 -0.94
C LEU A 28 -4.79 19.22 -0.75
N LEU A 29 -3.78 18.33 -0.86
CA LEU A 29 -3.96 16.88 -0.75
C LEU A 29 -4.39 16.45 0.66
N ARG A 30 -4.14 17.26 1.70
CA ARG A 30 -4.57 16.96 3.08
C ARG A 30 -6.07 16.89 3.23
N PHE A 31 -6.81 17.62 2.40
CA PHE A 31 -8.27 17.67 2.40
C PHE A 31 -8.92 16.66 1.44
N VAL A 32 -8.13 15.96 0.63
CA VAL A 32 -8.63 14.93 -0.28
C VAL A 32 -8.65 13.59 0.46
N PRO A 33 -9.82 12.93 0.61
CA PRO A 33 -9.91 11.62 1.25
C PRO A 33 -8.97 10.60 0.62
N GLY A 34 -8.26 9.83 1.45
CA GLY A 34 -7.34 8.79 0.99
C GLY A 34 -5.94 9.27 0.57
N LEU A 35 -5.70 10.59 0.35
CA LEU A 35 -4.42 11.12 -0.10
C LEU A 35 -3.53 11.72 1.01
N ARG A 36 -3.84 11.44 2.28
CA ARG A 36 -3.05 11.94 3.42
C ARG A 36 -1.58 11.55 3.36
N PHE A 37 -1.28 10.35 2.86
CA PHE A 37 0.10 9.88 2.70
C PHE A 37 0.84 10.70 1.63
N SER A 38 0.25 10.92 0.46
CA SER A 38 0.82 11.82 -0.57
C SER A 38 1.00 13.26 -0.06
N ALA A 39 0.08 13.76 0.77
CA ALA A 39 0.22 15.06 1.42
C ALA A 39 1.46 15.12 2.31
N LEU A 40 1.71 14.07 3.12
CA LEU A 40 2.91 13.96 3.95
C LEU A 40 4.19 13.91 3.10
N LEU A 41 4.21 13.15 2.01
CA LEU A 41 5.35 13.10 1.09
C LEU A 41 5.64 14.48 0.46
N CYS A 42 4.60 15.19 0.04
CA CYS A 42 4.76 16.56 -0.48
C CYS A 42 5.32 17.50 0.59
N LEU A 43 4.89 17.37 1.85
CA LEU A 43 5.43 18.16 2.96
C LEU A 43 6.91 17.85 3.20
N CYS A 44 7.29 16.57 3.21
CA CYS A 44 8.70 16.15 3.32
C CYS A 44 9.54 16.68 2.14
N ALA A 45 9.03 16.61 0.92
CA ALA A 45 9.69 17.15 -0.26
C ALA A 45 9.88 18.68 -0.17
N ALA A 46 8.85 19.42 0.30
CA ALA A 46 8.95 20.85 0.55
C ALA A 46 10.05 21.18 1.57
N ALA A 47 10.11 20.44 2.68
CA ALA A 47 11.13 20.62 3.72
C ALA A 47 12.55 20.35 3.18
N VAL A 48 12.74 19.25 2.44
CA VAL A 48 14.04 18.91 1.81
C VAL A 48 14.47 19.97 0.81
N LEU A 49 13.58 20.44 -0.05
CA LEU A 49 13.86 21.50 -1.03
C LEU A 49 14.21 22.83 -0.34
N PHE A 50 13.52 23.15 0.76
CA PHE A 50 13.83 24.33 1.57
C PHE A 50 15.20 24.23 2.22
N VAL A 51 15.56 23.06 2.79
CA VAL A 51 16.90 22.82 3.35
C VAL A 51 17.98 22.94 2.25
N LEU A 52 17.75 22.38 1.07
CA LEU A 52 18.66 22.54 -0.08
C LEU A 52 18.80 24.01 -0.49
N PHE A 53 17.71 24.78 -0.49
CA PHE A 53 17.74 26.21 -0.73
C PHE A 53 18.61 26.94 0.31
N MET A 54 18.42 26.66 1.58
CA MET A 54 19.22 27.28 2.67
C MET A 54 20.71 26.93 2.55
N LEU A 55 21.04 25.65 2.25
CA LEU A 55 22.42 25.21 2.03
C LEU A 55 23.05 25.86 0.78
N GLU A 56 22.28 26.09 -0.29
CA GLU A 56 22.74 26.78 -1.49
C GLU A 56 23.07 28.25 -1.18
N CYS A 57 22.20 28.94 -0.45
CA CYS A 57 22.43 30.33 -0.02
C CYS A 57 23.66 30.45 0.90
N ALA A 58 23.84 29.52 1.86
CA ALA A 58 24.97 29.53 2.78
C ALA A 58 26.29 29.16 2.07
N ALA A 59 26.29 28.23 1.14
CA ALA A 59 27.45 27.86 0.33
C ALA A 59 27.93 29.04 -0.53
N ARG A 60 26.99 29.80 -1.12
CA ARG A 60 27.29 31.03 -1.88
C ARG A 60 27.96 32.11 -1.00
N ARG A 61 27.63 32.13 0.29
CA ARG A 61 28.26 33.05 1.28
C ARG A 61 29.61 32.56 1.78
N GLY A 62 30.17 31.50 1.20
CA GLY A 62 31.50 30.97 1.54
C GLY A 62 31.51 29.89 2.63
N SER A 63 30.34 29.37 3.06
CA SER A 63 30.30 28.31 4.06
C SER A 63 30.74 26.95 3.49
N HIS A 64 31.91 26.47 3.86
CA HIS A 64 32.40 25.13 3.49
C HIS A 64 31.50 24.01 4.05
N ALA A 65 30.99 24.16 5.25
CA ALA A 65 30.04 23.21 5.87
C ALA A 65 28.77 23.07 5.02
N ALA A 66 28.24 24.16 4.50
CA ALA A 66 27.06 24.14 3.62
C ALA A 66 27.34 23.45 2.27
N VAL A 67 28.54 23.60 1.71
CA VAL A 67 28.95 22.88 0.50
C VAL A 67 28.95 21.38 0.74
N TRP A 68 29.55 20.93 1.83
CA TRP A 68 29.57 19.50 2.22
C TRP A 68 28.18 18.99 2.56
N GLY A 69 27.39 19.69 3.39
CA GLY A 69 26.03 19.31 3.75
C GLY A 69 25.13 19.13 2.51
N ARG A 70 25.25 20.03 1.51
CA ARG A 70 24.54 19.90 0.24
C ARG A 70 24.94 18.68 -0.58
N ARG A 71 26.24 18.31 -0.60
CA ARG A 71 26.74 17.10 -1.28
C ARG A 71 26.22 15.84 -0.61
N VAL A 72 26.36 15.78 0.71
CA VAL A 72 25.86 14.65 1.51
C VAL A 72 24.36 14.48 1.33
N LEU A 73 23.58 15.54 1.50
CA LEU A 73 22.11 15.47 1.35
C LEU A 73 21.70 14.97 -0.05
N ARG A 74 22.39 15.43 -1.10
CA ARG A 74 22.11 14.96 -2.48
C ARG A 74 22.47 13.48 -2.66
N ALA A 75 23.58 13.04 -2.09
CA ALA A 75 23.98 11.63 -2.14
C ALA A 75 22.98 10.74 -1.41
N LEU A 76 22.50 11.16 -0.23
CA LEU A 76 21.46 10.45 0.52
C LEU A 76 20.13 10.40 -0.24
N LEU A 77 19.73 11.51 -0.87
CA LEU A 77 18.51 11.54 -1.69
C LEU A 77 18.63 10.63 -2.91
N ALA A 78 19.78 10.60 -3.57
CA ALA A 78 20.02 9.71 -4.71
C ALA A 78 19.98 8.24 -4.27
N ALA A 79 20.63 7.87 -3.16
CA ALA A 79 20.59 6.52 -2.60
C ALA A 79 19.16 6.11 -2.20
N GLY A 80 18.42 7.01 -1.51
CA GLY A 80 17.03 6.79 -1.13
C GLY A 80 16.12 6.62 -2.35
N PHE A 81 16.34 7.37 -3.42
CA PHE A 81 15.59 7.23 -4.66
C PHE A 81 15.86 5.89 -5.36
N VAL A 82 17.11 5.44 -5.40
CA VAL A 82 17.47 4.12 -5.97
C VAL A 82 16.80 2.99 -5.17
N LEU A 83 16.87 3.06 -3.84
CA LEU A 83 16.20 2.09 -2.97
C LEU A 83 14.69 2.08 -3.18
N PHE A 84 14.07 3.27 -3.20
CA PHE A 84 12.64 3.40 -3.47
C PHE A 84 12.26 2.82 -4.83
N ALA A 85 13.02 3.12 -5.89
CA ALA A 85 12.76 2.60 -7.23
C ALA A 85 12.88 1.06 -7.29
N ALA A 86 13.81 0.47 -6.54
CA ALA A 86 13.94 -0.98 -6.43
C ALA A 86 12.72 -1.60 -5.74
N LEU A 87 12.28 -1.04 -4.60
CA LEU A 87 11.12 -1.52 -3.86
C LEU A 87 9.82 -1.35 -4.67
N GLU A 88 9.64 -0.20 -5.32
CA GLU A 88 8.48 0.07 -6.17
C GLU A 88 8.42 -0.89 -7.36
N THR A 89 9.58 -1.23 -7.95
CA THR A 89 9.67 -2.25 -9.00
C THR A 89 9.19 -3.62 -8.50
N MET A 90 9.50 -3.98 -7.25
CA MET A 90 8.99 -5.22 -6.64
C MET A 90 7.46 -5.18 -6.48
N VAL A 91 6.91 -4.07 -5.98
CA VAL A 91 5.45 -3.88 -5.84
C VAL A 91 4.77 -4.01 -7.19
N VAL A 92 5.23 -3.27 -8.20
CA VAL A 92 4.65 -3.29 -9.55
C VAL A 92 4.75 -4.68 -10.19
N ARG A 93 5.88 -5.36 -10.09
CA ARG A 93 6.01 -6.74 -10.60
C ARG A 93 5.07 -7.70 -9.88
N GLY A 94 4.91 -7.56 -8.57
CA GLY A 94 3.97 -8.37 -7.79
C GLY A 94 2.50 -8.13 -8.18
N SER A 95 2.14 -6.91 -8.60
CA SER A 95 0.79 -6.57 -9.05
C SER A 95 0.46 -7.13 -10.46
N LEU A 96 1.49 -7.35 -11.28
CA LEU A 96 1.40 -7.92 -12.63
C LEU A 96 1.49 -9.46 -12.65
N ALA A 97 1.45 -10.10 -11.47
CA ALA A 97 1.51 -11.56 -11.39
C ALA A 97 0.35 -12.19 -12.18
N GLU A 98 0.69 -13.08 -13.10
CA GLU A 98 -0.28 -13.73 -13.98
C GLU A 98 -1.21 -14.65 -13.19
N LYS A 99 -2.48 -14.71 -13.61
CA LYS A 99 -3.38 -15.79 -13.22
C LYS A 99 -2.78 -17.11 -13.70
N THR A 100 -2.65 -18.06 -12.81
CA THR A 100 -2.25 -19.41 -13.19
C THR A 100 -3.47 -20.32 -13.08
N ASP A 101 -3.66 -21.22 -14.04
CA ASP A 101 -4.72 -22.23 -14.02
C ASP A 101 -4.37 -23.44 -13.12
N GLU A 102 -3.24 -23.34 -12.40
CA GLU A 102 -2.82 -24.40 -11.50
C GLU A 102 -3.75 -24.45 -10.28
N PRO A 103 -4.12 -25.68 -9.84
CA PRO A 103 -5.06 -25.86 -8.76
C PRO A 103 -4.52 -25.29 -7.45
N VAL A 104 -5.40 -24.66 -6.68
CA VAL A 104 -5.12 -24.15 -5.34
C VAL A 104 -5.81 -25.02 -4.29
N SER A 105 -5.21 -25.14 -3.11
CA SER A 105 -5.76 -25.90 -1.99
C SER A 105 -6.73 -25.09 -1.12
N ALA A 106 -6.62 -23.77 -1.17
CA ALA A 106 -7.48 -22.83 -0.43
C ALA A 106 -7.42 -21.44 -1.02
N VAL A 107 -8.37 -20.60 -0.63
CA VAL A 107 -8.40 -19.16 -0.94
C VAL A 107 -8.33 -18.37 0.36
N ILE A 108 -7.50 -17.34 0.40
CA ILE A 108 -7.42 -16.38 1.51
C ILE A 108 -7.82 -15.02 0.98
N VAL A 109 -8.88 -14.43 1.53
CA VAL A 109 -9.32 -13.07 1.19
C VAL A 109 -8.93 -12.13 2.32
N LEU A 110 -8.04 -11.15 2.04
CA LEU A 110 -7.56 -10.21 3.04
C LEU A 110 -8.49 -9.01 3.18
N GLY A 111 -8.78 -8.63 4.41
CA GLY A 111 -9.57 -7.46 4.77
C GLY A 111 -8.89 -6.13 4.44
N ALA A 112 -9.68 -5.05 4.36
CA ALA A 112 -9.21 -3.71 3.97
C ALA A 112 -10.02 -2.54 4.55
N GLY A 113 -10.83 -2.80 5.56
CA GLY A 113 -11.61 -1.80 6.27
C GLY A 113 -13.10 -1.77 5.93
N VAL A 114 -13.89 -1.43 6.92
CA VAL A 114 -15.35 -1.32 6.88
C VAL A 114 -15.79 0.08 7.33
N ASN A 115 -16.81 0.64 6.73
CA ASN A 115 -17.43 1.90 7.15
C ASN A 115 -18.76 1.56 7.83
N GLY A 116 -18.77 1.51 9.17
CA GLY A 116 -19.90 0.95 9.92
C GLY A 116 -20.06 -0.54 9.61
N GLU A 117 -21.10 -0.91 8.83
CA GLU A 117 -21.30 -2.28 8.32
C GLU A 117 -21.07 -2.40 6.81
N THR A 118 -20.70 -1.32 6.13
CA THR A 118 -20.52 -1.30 4.68
C THR A 118 -19.05 -1.45 4.32
N PRO A 119 -18.67 -2.32 3.36
CA PRO A 119 -17.29 -2.47 2.97
C PRO A 119 -16.74 -1.16 2.41
N SER A 120 -15.52 -0.79 2.78
CA SER A 120 -14.78 0.28 2.13
C SER A 120 -14.65 0.00 0.62
N LEU A 121 -14.30 1.00 -0.17
CA LEU A 121 -14.07 0.80 -1.60
C LEU A 121 -13.05 -0.33 -1.85
N THR A 122 -11.94 -0.32 -1.13
CA THR A 122 -10.87 -1.32 -1.27
C THR A 122 -11.37 -2.71 -0.88
N LEU A 123 -12.13 -2.84 0.21
CA LEU A 123 -12.71 -4.12 0.61
C LEU A 123 -13.74 -4.63 -0.42
N ARG A 124 -14.54 -3.71 -0.98
CA ARG A 124 -15.52 -4.06 -2.02
C ARG A 124 -14.85 -4.65 -3.25
N THR A 125 -13.76 -4.05 -3.74
CA THR A 125 -13.04 -4.60 -4.91
C THR A 125 -12.44 -5.96 -4.62
N ARG A 126 -11.98 -6.22 -3.38
CA ARG A 126 -11.52 -7.57 -2.98
C ARG A 126 -12.65 -8.59 -2.93
N ILE A 127 -13.80 -8.21 -2.41
CA ILE A 127 -15.00 -9.06 -2.41
C ILE A 127 -15.44 -9.37 -3.85
N ASP A 128 -15.40 -8.38 -4.75
CA ASP A 128 -15.77 -8.58 -6.16
C ASP A 128 -14.78 -9.54 -6.86
N ALA A 129 -13.47 -9.37 -6.64
CA ALA A 129 -12.45 -10.27 -7.15
C ALA A 129 -12.56 -11.68 -6.55
N ALA A 130 -12.85 -11.79 -5.24
CA ALA A 130 -13.07 -13.06 -4.58
C ALA A 130 -14.30 -13.77 -5.17
N ALA A 131 -15.43 -13.10 -5.31
CA ALA A 131 -16.65 -13.68 -5.87
C ALA A 131 -16.39 -14.28 -7.27
N ALA A 132 -15.77 -13.51 -8.17
CA ALA A 132 -15.42 -13.98 -9.51
C ALA A 132 -14.46 -15.19 -9.48
N TYR A 133 -13.47 -15.18 -8.59
CA TYR A 133 -12.53 -16.30 -8.45
C TYR A 133 -13.21 -17.55 -7.92
N LEU A 134 -14.15 -17.42 -6.97
CA LEU A 134 -14.87 -18.53 -6.33
C LEU A 134 -15.91 -19.19 -7.25
N GLU A 135 -16.39 -18.51 -8.28
CA GLU A 135 -17.24 -19.10 -9.35
C GLU A 135 -16.43 -20.12 -10.18
N GLU A 136 -15.14 -19.85 -10.42
CA GLU A 136 -14.23 -20.75 -11.15
C GLU A 136 -13.69 -21.88 -10.25
N HIS A 137 -13.78 -21.72 -8.89
CA HIS A 137 -13.23 -22.64 -7.89
C HIS A 137 -14.27 -23.00 -6.81
N PRO A 138 -15.31 -23.79 -7.15
CA PRO A 138 -16.47 -24.02 -6.26
C PRO A 138 -16.14 -24.89 -5.03
N ASP A 139 -15.10 -25.73 -5.06
CA ASP A 139 -14.86 -26.77 -4.06
C ASP A 139 -13.76 -26.42 -3.03
N VAL A 140 -13.09 -25.26 -3.16
CA VAL A 140 -11.99 -24.90 -2.27
C VAL A 140 -12.46 -24.17 -1.00
N PRO A 141 -11.87 -24.44 0.18
CA PRO A 141 -12.15 -23.68 1.40
C PRO A 141 -11.63 -22.23 1.27
N VAL A 142 -12.33 -21.31 1.90
CA VAL A 142 -12.08 -19.86 1.80
C VAL A 142 -11.93 -19.26 3.18
N VAL A 143 -10.75 -18.79 3.52
CA VAL A 143 -10.52 -18.02 4.74
C VAL A 143 -10.75 -16.52 4.46
N LEU A 144 -11.68 -15.91 5.20
CA LEU A 144 -11.98 -14.49 5.15
C LEU A 144 -11.30 -13.84 6.34
N SER A 145 -10.16 -13.17 6.13
CA SER A 145 -9.32 -12.71 7.24
C SER A 145 -9.32 -11.20 7.37
N GLY A 146 -9.75 -10.74 8.54
CA GLY A 146 -9.76 -9.34 8.94
C GLY A 146 -10.60 -9.09 10.18
N GLY A 147 -9.97 -8.57 11.23
CA GLY A 147 -10.63 -8.22 12.48
C GLY A 147 -11.43 -6.94 12.39
N GLN A 148 -11.69 -6.32 13.53
CA GLN A 148 -12.47 -5.08 13.64
C GLN A 148 -11.56 -3.89 13.89
N GLY A 149 -11.53 -2.96 12.95
CA GLY A 149 -10.78 -1.71 13.06
C GLY A 149 -11.52 -0.61 13.83
N PRO A 150 -10.82 0.46 14.19
CA PRO A 150 -11.45 1.61 14.86
C PRO A 150 -12.57 2.24 14.01
N GLY A 151 -13.76 2.36 14.59
CA GLY A 151 -14.94 2.95 13.92
C GLY A 151 -15.72 1.97 13.04
N GLU A 152 -15.37 0.70 13.04
CA GLU A 152 -16.12 -0.36 12.38
C GLU A 152 -17.17 -0.96 13.33
N ALA A 153 -18.35 -1.26 12.82
CA ALA A 153 -19.44 -1.88 13.60
C ALA A 153 -19.38 -3.40 13.59
N ILE A 154 -18.76 -3.99 12.58
CA ILE A 154 -18.53 -5.43 12.41
C ILE A 154 -17.10 -5.67 11.97
N THR A 155 -16.62 -6.92 12.07
CA THR A 155 -15.31 -7.32 11.55
C THR A 155 -15.26 -7.26 10.02
N GLU A 156 -14.07 -7.08 9.46
CA GLU A 156 -13.88 -7.13 8.01
C GLU A 156 -14.24 -8.53 7.47
N ALA A 157 -13.90 -9.60 8.20
CA ALA A 157 -14.25 -10.97 7.86
C ALA A 157 -15.76 -11.19 7.79
N GLU A 158 -16.52 -10.72 8.78
CA GLU A 158 -17.99 -10.81 8.78
C GLU A 158 -18.61 -9.99 7.63
N CYS A 159 -18.06 -8.79 7.36
CA CYS A 159 -18.47 -7.98 6.23
C CYS A 159 -18.29 -8.73 4.89
N MET A 160 -17.13 -9.38 4.71
CA MET A 160 -16.84 -10.21 3.53
C MET A 160 -17.79 -11.40 3.42
N ARG A 161 -18.00 -12.15 4.53
CA ARG A 161 -18.91 -13.30 4.57
C ARG A 161 -20.31 -12.91 4.11
N ARG A 162 -20.91 -11.89 4.75
CA ARG A 162 -22.24 -11.39 4.36
C ARG A 162 -22.32 -11.00 2.89
N ALA A 163 -21.28 -10.37 2.38
CA ALA A 163 -21.25 -9.89 1.00
C ALA A 163 -21.10 -11.04 -0.02
N LEU A 164 -20.29 -12.06 0.27
CA LEU A 164 -20.10 -13.23 -0.59
C LEU A 164 -21.34 -14.14 -0.59
N VAL A 165 -21.95 -14.39 0.58
CA VAL A 165 -23.20 -15.14 0.66
C VAL A 165 -24.33 -14.48 -0.15
N ARG A 166 -24.47 -13.14 -0.08
CA ARG A 166 -25.42 -12.41 -0.93
C ARG A 166 -25.17 -12.54 -2.43
N ARG A 167 -23.94 -12.89 -2.83
CA ARG A 167 -23.53 -13.15 -4.23
C ARG A 167 -23.65 -14.62 -4.61
N GLY A 168 -24.16 -15.49 -3.72
CA GLY A 168 -24.39 -16.90 -3.99
C GLY A 168 -23.22 -17.83 -3.62
N ALA A 169 -22.20 -17.34 -2.92
CA ALA A 169 -21.14 -18.21 -2.41
C ALA A 169 -21.70 -19.17 -1.33
N ASP A 170 -21.31 -20.42 -1.38
CA ASP A 170 -21.68 -21.41 -0.38
C ASP A 170 -21.04 -21.05 0.98
N GLU A 171 -21.89 -20.74 1.96
CA GLU A 171 -21.48 -20.34 3.30
C GLU A 171 -20.69 -21.43 4.04
N SER A 172 -20.94 -22.71 3.75
CA SER A 172 -20.29 -23.84 4.42
C SER A 172 -18.80 -23.92 4.20
N ARG A 173 -18.27 -23.26 3.16
CA ARG A 173 -16.85 -23.19 2.83
C ARG A 173 -16.18 -21.88 3.21
N LEU A 174 -16.90 -20.93 3.82
CA LEU A 174 -16.40 -19.62 4.23
C LEU A 174 -16.01 -19.67 5.72
N TYR A 175 -14.74 -19.49 6.01
CA TYR A 175 -14.16 -19.54 7.35
C TYR A 175 -13.70 -18.14 7.77
N PRO A 176 -14.48 -17.39 8.59
CA PRO A 176 -14.10 -16.06 9.03
C PRO A 176 -12.98 -16.11 10.08
N GLU A 177 -11.93 -15.34 9.87
CA GLU A 177 -10.88 -14.99 10.82
C GLU A 177 -11.08 -13.54 11.27
N GLU A 178 -11.44 -13.30 12.52
CA GLU A 178 -11.95 -12.03 13.03
C GLU A 178 -11.04 -11.36 14.07
N ARG A 179 -9.87 -11.94 14.37
CA ARG A 179 -8.99 -11.50 15.47
C ARG A 179 -7.83 -10.63 15.04
N SER A 180 -7.46 -10.70 13.76
CA SER A 180 -6.29 -10.06 13.22
C SER A 180 -6.40 -8.52 13.23
N THR A 181 -5.28 -7.86 13.52
CA THR A 181 -5.13 -6.40 13.53
C THR A 181 -4.04 -5.91 12.56
N SER A 182 -3.37 -6.84 11.90
CA SER A 182 -2.31 -6.57 10.93
C SER A 182 -2.29 -7.61 9.82
N THR A 183 -1.65 -7.28 8.67
CA THR A 183 -1.50 -8.24 7.57
C THR A 183 -0.75 -9.51 7.98
N GLN A 184 0.24 -9.39 8.87
CA GLN A 184 0.97 -10.54 9.39
C GLN A 184 0.06 -11.46 10.20
N GLU A 185 -0.79 -10.90 11.04
CA GLU A 185 -1.78 -11.66 11.81
C GLU A 185 -2.84 -12.27 10.91
N ASN A 186 -3.32 -11.53 9.90
CA ASN A 186 -4.22 -12.07 8.88
C ASN A 186 -3.68 -13.39 8.31
N LEU A 187 -2.46 -13.38 7.83
CA LEU A 187 -1.84 -14.53 7.19
C LEU A 187 -1.52 -15.64 8.21
N ARG A 188 -1.03 -15.29 9.40
CA ARG A 188 -0.72 -16.26 10.46
C ARG A 188 -1.97 -16.99 10.95
N TYR A 189 -3.06 -16.25 11.20
CA TYR A 189 -4.31 -16.87 11.67
C TYR A 189 -5.03 -17.61 10.55
N SER A 190 -4.94 -17.12 9.30
CA SER A 190 -5.43 -17.89 8.15
C SER A 190 -4.72 -19.24 8.02
N ARG A 191 -3.39 -19.27 8.22
CA ARG A 191 -2.62 -20.52 8.21
C ARG A 191 -3.11 -21.51 9.28
N ALA A 192 -3.34 -21.03 10.50
CA ALA A 192 -3.85 -21.87 11.59
C ALA A 192 -5.24 -22.46 11.26
N ILE A 193 -6.15 -21.67 10.67
CA ILE A 193 -7.46 -22.16 10.24
C ILE A 193 -7.32 -23.23 9.15
N LEU A 194 -6.42 -23.04 8.18
CA LEU A 194 -6.19 -24.03 7.13
C LEU A 194 -5.65 -25.36 7.71
N GLU A 195 -4.74 -25.29 8.68
CA GLU A 195 -4.21 -26.46 9.41
C GLU A 195 -5.33 -27.19 10.17
N GLU A 196 -6.22 -26.46 10.86
CA GLU A 196 -7.40 -27.02 11.55
C GLU A 196 -8.38 -27.71 10.58
N LEU A 197 -8.48 -27.22 9.35
CA LEU A 197 -9.28 -27.82 8.29
C LEU A 197 -8.59 -29.02 7.60
N GLY A 198 -7.37 -29.37 8.00
CA GLY A 198 -6.58 -30.42 7.38
C GLY A 198 -6.02 -30.04 5.99
N VAL A 199 -6.03 -28.75 5.65
CA VAL A 199 -5.42 -28.23 4.43
C VAL A 199 -3.95 -27.91 4.72
N ASP A 200 -3.04 -28.51 3.96
CA ASP A 200 -1.61 -28.25 4.07
C ASP A 200 -1.27 -26.83 3.56
N PRO A 201 -0.84 -25.91 4.44
CA PRO A 201 -0.51 -24.55 4.03
C PRO A 201 0.75 -24.42 3.16
N ALA A 202 1.54 -25.49 3.03
CA ALA A 202 2.68 -25.54 2.12
C ALA A 202 2.24 -25.72 0.65
N ARG A 203 1.02 -26.21 0.43
CA ARG A 203 0.43 -26.30 -0.90
C ARG A 203 0.04 -24.90 -1.39
N ARG A 204 -0.08 -24.75 -2.70
CA ARG A 204 -0.46 -23.49 -3.31
C ARG A 204 -1.79 -22.96 -2.77
N VAL A 205 -1.81 -21.70 -2.28
CA VAL A 205 -3.02 -21.00 -1.86
C VAL A 205 -3.24 -19.76 -2.73
N ALA A 206 -4.51 -19.42 -3.01
CA ALA A 206 -4.84 -18.19 -3.68
C ALA A 206 -4.95 -17.05 -2.64
N ILE A 207 -4.26 -15.95 -2.88
CA ILE A 207 -4.36 -14.73 -2.05
C ILE A 207 -5.12 -13.65 -2.82
N VAL A 208 -6.32 -13.33 -2.36
CA VAL A 208 -7.15 -12.25 -2.88
C VAL A 208 -6.87 -10.99 -2.08
N THR A 209 -6.26 -10.01 -2.71
CA THR A 209 -6.00 -8.70 -2.12
C THR A 209 -5.86 -7.64 -3.22
N SER A 210 -5.73 -6.36 -2.82
CA SER A 210 -5.49 -5.30 -3.80
C SER A 210 -4.17 -5.51 -4.55
N ASP A 211 -4.15 -5.19 -5.83
CA ASP A 211 -2.99 -5.34 -6.72
C ASP A 211 -1.70 -4.77 -6.13
N PHE A 212 -1.73 -3.54 -5.61
CA PHE A 212 -0.59 -2.91 -4.95
C PHE A 212 -0.10 -3.68 -3.70
N HIS A 213 -0.94 -4.47 -3.04
CA HIS A 213 -0.62 -5.19 -1.80
C HIS A 213 -0.12 -6.63 -2.02
N LEU A 214 -0.33 -7.20 -3.20
CA LEU A 214 0.00 -8.60 -3.52
C LEU A 214 1.45 -8.96 -3.24
N CYS A 215 2.40 -8.12 -3.63
CA CYS A 215 3.82 -8.38 -3.41
C CYS A 215 4.12 -8.64 -1.93
N ARG A 216 3.67 -7.76 -1.04
CA ARG A 216 3.93 -7.86 0.40
C ARG A 216 3.16 -9.01 1.05
N ALA A 217 1.91 -9.22 0.67
CA ALA A 217 1.12 -10.34 1.20
C ALA A 217 1.75 -11.70 0.87
N ARG A 218 2.19 -11.88 -0.38
CA ARG A 218 2.86 -13.12 -0.82
C ARG A 218 4.20 -13.33 -0.15
N LEU A 219 5.01 -12.29 0.02
CA LEU A 219 6.27 -12.36 0.77
C LEU A 219 6.04 -12.75 2.24
N MET A 220 5.03 -12.18 2.88
CA MET A 220 4.66 -12.52 4.26
C MET A 220 4.11 -13.94 4.39
N TRP A 221 3.41 -14.45 3.38
CA TRP A 221 2.96 -15.85 3.36
C TRP A 221 4.14 -16.82 3.29
N GLY A 222 5.16 -16.52 2.51
CA GLY A 222 6.40 -17.28 2.42
C GLY A 222 6.30 -18.65 1.76
N GLY A 223 5.14 -18.99 1.18
CA GLY A 223 4.89 -20.24 0.48
C GLY A 223 4.49 -20.06 -0.99
N ASP A 224 4.08 -21.13 -1.65
CA ASP A 224 3.56 -21.06 -3.01
C ASP A 224 2.16 -20.40 -3.04
N THR A 225 1.98 -19.43 -3.92
CA THR A 225 0.76 -18.62 -3.96
C THR A 225 0.31 -18.30 -5.38
N ALA A 226 -0.99 -18.42 -5.62
CA ALA A 226 -1.66 -17.79 -6.75
C ALA A 226 -2.09 -16.36 -6.37
N ALA A 227 -1.82 -15.40 -7.23
CA ALA A 227 -2.19 -14.01 -7.03
C ALA A 227 -3.58 -13.74 -7.62
N VAL A 228 -4.49 -13.19 -6.81
CA VAL A 228 -5.82 -12.76 -7.26
C VAL A 228 -5.96 -11.25 -7.00
N PRO A 229 -5.59 -10.41 -7.99
CA PRO A 229 -5.57 -8.98 -7.83
C PRO A 229 -6.98 -8.37 -7.82
N ALA A 230 -7.24 -7.51 -6.84
CA ALA A 230 -8.40 -6.64 -6.81
C ALA A 230 -7.99 -5.23 -7.23
N HIS A 231 -8.53 -4.75 -8.36
CA HIS A 231 -8.22 -3.44 -8.92
C HIS A 231 -9.22 -2.39 -8.49
N LEU A 232 -8.75 -1.16 -8.22
CA LEU A 232 -9.62 -0.01 -8.05
C LEU A 232 -10.26 0.39 -9.40
N PRO A 233 -11.44 1.06 -9.38
CA PRO A 233 -12.05 1.56 -10.61
C PRO A 233 -11.16 2.50 -11.40
N SER A 234 -11.31 2.55 -12.73
CA SER A 234 -10.46 3.31 -13.66
C SER A 234 -10.69 4.83 -13.70
N ALA A 235 -11.68 5.36 -12.95
CA ALA A 235 -11.92 6.81 -12.93
C ALA A 235 -10.72 7.58 -12.34
N LEU A 236 -10.47 8.81 -12.82
CA LEU A 236 -9.29 9.61 -12.51
C LEU A 236 -8.98 9.72 -11.00
N TYR A 237 -10.00 9.94 -10.18
CA TYR A 237 -9.82 10.00 -8.72
C TYR A 237 -9.24 8.70 -8.15
N PHE A 238 -9.73 7.54 -8.61
CA PHE A 238 -9.24 6.25 -8.15
C PHE A 238 -7.84 5.92 -8.68
N GLN A 239 -7.48 6.43 -9.86
CA GLN A 239 -6.09 6.35 -10.36
C GLN A 239 -5.12 7.10 -9.44
N CYS A 240 -5.50 8.31 -8.96
CA CYS A 240 -4.70 9.04 -7.97
C CYS A 240 -4.56 8.26 -6.65
N LEU A 241 -5.63 7.58 -6.19
CA LEU A 241 -5.57 6.70 -5.03
C LEU A 241 -4.68 5.48 -5.28
N THR A 242 -4.77 4.85 -6.44
CA THR A 242 -3.94 3.72 -6.85
C THR A 242 -2.46 4.10 -6.76
N VAL A 243 -2.04 5.21 -7.39
CA VAL A 243 -0.66 5.70 -7.31
C VAL A 243 -0.22 5.95 -5.87
N ASN A 244 -1.10 6.58 -5.05
CA ASN A 244 -0.81 6.80 -3.63
C ASN A 244 -0.59 5.48 -2.87
N TYR A 245 -1.37 4.43 -3.17
CA TYR A 245 -1.24 3.13 -2.52
C TYR A 245 0.01 2.38 -2.98
N PHE A 246 0.35 2.39 -4.26
CA PHE A 246 1.58 1.79 -4.78
C PHE A 246 2.80 2.42 -4.09
N ILE A 247 2.91 3.75 -4.08
CA ILE A 247 4.00 4.45 -3.39
C ILE A 247 4.05 4.05 -1.90
N ARG A 248 2.90 3.99 -1.22
CA ARG A 248 2.84 3.59 0.19
C ARG A 248 3.32 2.16 0.43
N GLU A 249 3.03 1.25 -0.49
CA GLU A 249 3.45 -0.16 -0.36
C GLU A 249 4.96 -0.33 -0.50
N ALA A 250 5.67 0.49 -1.27
CA ALA A 250 7.14 0.48 -1.27
C ALA A 250 7.72 0.79 0.13
N PHE A 251 7.10 1.74 0.87
CA PHE A 251 7.47 1.98 2.27
C PHE A 251 7.05 0.83 3.19
N GLY A 252 5.91 0.19 2.92
CA GLY A 252 5.46 -1.02 3.63
C GLY A 252 6.43 -2.19 3.45
N LEU A 253 6.98 -2.38 2.24
CA LEU A 253 8.04 -3.36 1.96
C LEU A 253 9.35 -3.01 2.67
N ALA A 254 9.74 -1.73 2.68
CA ALA A 254 10.92 -1.31 3.44
C ALA A 254 10.79 -1.64 4.93
N ALA A 255 9.63 -1.35 5.52
CA ALA A 255 9.34 -1.70 6.91
C ALA A 255 9.39 -3.22 7.15
N TYR A 256 8.82 -4.02 6.24
CA TYR A 256 8.88 -5.48 6.29
C TYR A 256 10.33 -6.00 6.32
N PHE A 257 11.21 -5.50 5.46
CA PHE A 257 12.61 -5.93 5.43
C PHE A 257 13.43 -5.48 6.64
N VAL A 258 13.06 -4.37 7.27
CA VAL A 258 13.79 -3.84 8.44
C VAL A 258 13.33 -4.46 9.75
N TYR A 259 12.04 -4.67 9.91
CA TYR A 259 11.43 -5.09 11.19
C TYR A 259 10.97 -6.54 11.21
N GLY A 260 11.01 -7.22 10.08
CA GLY A 260 10.64 -8.64 9.98
C GLY A 260 9.16 -8.87 10.06
N GLY A 261 8.37 -8.04 9.40
CA GLY A 261 6.94 -8.23 9.22
C GLY A 261 6.11 -8.40 10.49
#